data_1987905f27247fe7ab56b39e80a94d3a
#
_entry.id   1987905f27247fe7ab56b39e80a94d3a
#
_cell.length_a   1.000
_cell.length_b   1.000
_cell.length_c   1.000
_cell.angle_alpha   90.00
_cell.angle_beta   90.00
_cell.angle_gamma   90.00
#
_symmetry.space_group_name_H-M   'P 1'
#
loop_
_entity.id
_entity.type
_entity.pdbx_description
1 polymer ?
#
loop_
_entity_poly.entity_id
_entity_poly.type
_entity_poly.pdbx_seq_one_letter_code
_entity_poly.pdbx_strand_id
1 'polypeptide(L)'
;MCIRDSFLYSDTPDRKERVVSDYNSIVEETWNISELYFHNMPKSKVEVRAVPEYSEQNQAGGYYMSPALDGSRPGVFYANLYDIKQTPTYSMRTLAFHEAIPGHHLQVALNLENENLSLYRRFGYGTSAFSEGWALYSEILALEAGLAEDPYDELGVLQSELFRAVRLVVDTGMHYKRWTREEAMAYMKDITGMSDTEVRVEIERYIVWPGQACSYKVGMLKILELREKAKEKLGEDFNIKDFHSVVLEQGQPPLFIVEDLVNLMLDN
;
A
#
# COMPACT_ATOMS: atom_id res chain seq x y z
N MET A 1 -15.55 25.18 -9.63
CA MET A 1 -15.11 24.47 -8.42
C MET A 1 -15.16 22.98 -8.74
N CYS A 2 -14.02 22.30 -8.73
CA CYS A 2 -13.98 20.87 -8.98
C CYS A 2 -14.53 20.15 -7.72
N ILE A 3 -15.23 19.03 -7.88
CA ILE A 3 -15.71 18.22 -6.74
C ILE A 3 -14.54 17.90 -5.79
N ARG A 4 -13.35 17.61 -6.32
CA ARG A 4 -12.13 17.37 -5.54
C ARG A 4 -11.84 18.50 -4.53
N ASP A 5 -12.12 19.75 -4.88
CA ASP A 5 -11.81 20.90 -4.01
C ASP A 5 -12.62 20.89 -2.70
N SER A 6 -13.80 20.25 -2.69
CA SER A 6 -14.61 20.10 -1.49
C SER A 6 -14.07 19.09 -0.47
N PHE A 7 -13.10 18.27 -0.88
CA PHE A 7 -12.43 17.26 -0.05
C PHE A 7 -11.02 17.70 0.41
N LEU A 8 -10.67 18.97 0.23
CA LEU A 8 -9.37 19.47 0.68
C LEU A 8 -9.50 20.10 2.07
N TYR A 9 -8.50 19.87 2.90
CA TYR A 9 -8.39 20.60 4.16
C TYR A 9 -8.25 22.12 3.91
N SER A 10 -8.86 22.93 4.78
CA SER A 10 -8.63 24.37 4.75
C SER A 10 -7.15 24.69 4.99
N ASP A 11 -6.61 25.63 4.23
CA ASP A 11 -5.22 26.07 4.37
C ASP A 11 -5.04 26.98 5.59
N THR A 12 -4.95 26.36 6.76
CA THR A 12 -4.79 27.01 8.08
C THR A 12 -3.46 26.57 8.70
N PRO A 13 -2.89 27.35 9.62
CA PRO A 13 -1.60 27.02 10.25
C PRO A 13 -1.55 25.64 10.92
N ASP A 14 -2.67 25.16 11.45
CA ASP A 14 -2.81 23.84 12.10
C ASP A 14 -3.18 22.69 11.16
N ARG A 15 -3.20 22.94 9.85
CA ARG A 15 -3.61 21.94 8.86
C ARG A 15 -2.81 20.65 8.97
N LYS A 16 -1.47 20.73 9.00
CA LYS A 16 -0.60 19.54 9.05
C LYS A 16 -0.90 18.69 10.28
N GLU A 17 -1.10 19.33 11.44
CA GLU A 17 -1.42 18.63 12.69
C GLU A 17 -2.79 17.93 12.61
N ARG A 18 -3.80 18.59 12.03
CA ARG A 18 -5.13 17.98 11.83
C ARG A 18 -5.07 16.78 10.93
N VAL A 19 -4.41 16.86 9.78
CA VAL A 19 -4.26 15.74 8.85
C VAL A 19 -3.54 14.56 9.52
N VAL A 20 -2.46 14.81 10.26
CA VAL A 20 -1.76 13.76 11.02
C VAL A 20 -2.65 13.14 12.10
N SER A 21 -3.44 13.94 12.80
CA SER A 21 -4.41 13.45 13.80
C SER A 21 -5.45 12.53 13.17
N ASP A 22 -6.03 12.94 12.04
CA ASP A 22 -7.05 12.16 11.34
C ASP A 22 -6.47 10.84 10.78
N TYR A 23 -5.25 10.85 10.24
CA TYR A 23 -4.56 9.62 9.87
C TYR A 23 -4.33 8.67 11.05
N ASN A 24 -3.91 9.19 12.22
CA ASN A 24 -3.72 8.34 13.40
C ASN A 24 -5.06 7.72 13.86
N SER A 25 -6.17 8.46 13.76
CA SER A 25 -7.51 7.94 14.08
C SER A 25 -7.92 6.81 13.11
N ILE A 26 -7.67 6.97 11.81
CA ILE A 26 -7.90 5.93 10.81
C ILE A 26 -7.06 4.67 11.11
N VAL A 27 -5.80 4.84 11.46
CA VAL A 27 -4.89 3.72 11.78
C VAL A 27 -5.37 2.96 13.02
N GLU A 28 -5.83 3.66 14.07
CA GLU A 28 -6.36 3.04 15.28
C GLU A 28 -7.64 2.24 15.00
N GLU A 29 -8.56 2.82 14.24
CA GLU A 29 -9.78 2.14 13.80
C GLU A 29 -9.47 0.87 13.01
N THR A 30 -8.59 0.99 12.02
CA THR A 30 -8.19 -0.13 11.15
C THR A 30 -7.48 -1.23 11.92
N TRP A 31 -6.67 -0.88 12.93
CA TRP A 31 -6.01 -1.84 13.82
C TRP A 31 -7.03 -2.77 14.48
N ASN A 32 -8.07 -2.20 15.08
CA ASN A 32 -9.07 -2.97 15.83
C ASN A 32 -9.86 -3.95 14.93
N ILE A 33 -10.19 -3.54 13.70
CA ILE A 33 -10.92 -4.38 12.75
C ILE A 33 -10.02 -5.47 12.14
N SER A 34 -8.73 -5.18 11.96
CA SER A 34 -7.78 -6.13 11.37
C SER A 34 -7.63 -7.43 12.18
N GLU A 35 -7.89 -7.43 13.48
CA GLU A 35 -7.93 -8.65 14.30
C GLU A 35 -8.94 -9.70 13.80
N LEU A 36 -9.95 -9.29 13.03
CA LEU A 36 -10.92 -10.19 12.40
C LEU A 36 -10.36 -10.91 11.16
N TYR A 37 -9.28 -10.41 10.57
CA TYR A 37 -8.70 -10.89 9.30
C TYR A 37 -7.33 -11.53 9.45
N PHE A 38 -6.71 -11.43 10.63
CA PHE A 38 -5.36 -11.97 10.89
C PHE A 38 -5.34 -12.76 12.20
N HIS A 39 -4.60 -13.88 12.22
CA HIS A 39 -4.35 -14.62 13.48
C HIS A 39 -3.37 -13.88 14.38
N ASN A 40 -2.37 -13.23 13.76
CA ASN A 40 -1.32 -12.52 14.46
C ASN A 40 -1.32 -11.05 14.08
N MET A 41 -1.29 -10.18 15.09
CA MET A 41 -1.04 -8.76 14.93
C MET A 41 0.37 -8.43 15.42
N PRO A 42 1.07 -7.46 14.82
CA PRO A 42 2.40 -7.09 15.27
C PRO A 42 2.36 -6.49 16.68
N LYS A 43 3.42 -6.73 17.46
CA LYS A 43 3.60 -6.12 18.79
C LYS A 43 3.93 -4.63 18.66
N SER A 44 4.75 -4.30 17.66
CA SER A 44 5.14 -2.93 17.37
C SER A 44 3.94 -2.14 16.86
N LYS A 45 3.72 -0.95 17.42
CA LYS A 45 2.70 -0.02 16.94
C LYS A 45 3.21 0.80 15.76
N VAL A 46 2.30 1.46 15.06
CA VAL A 46 2.62 2.44 14.01
C VAL A 46 2.00 3.78 14.36
N GLU A 47 2.72 4.84 14.06
CA GLU A 47 2.24 6.21 14.18
C GLU A 47 2.38 6.94 12.85
N VAL A 48 1.59 7.98 12.67
CA VAL A 48 1.65 8.83 11.47
C VAL A 48 2.40 10.12 11.79
N ARG A 49 3.31 10.50 10.90
CA ARG A 49 4.05 11.75 10.96
C ARG A 49 4.04 12.45 9.60
N ALA A 50 4.16 13.77 9.59
CA ALA A 50 4.41 14.49 8.36
C ALA A 50 5.83 14.20 7.84
N VAL A 51 5.98 14.12 6.51
CA VAL A 51 7.31 14.10 5.88
C VAL A 51 8.08 15.37 6.29
N PRO A 52 9.36 15.25 6.65
CA PRO A 52 10.18 16.41 7.01
C PRO A 52 10.24 17.46 5.89
N GLU A 53 10.14 18.73 6.24
CA GLU A 53 10.06 19.86 5.29
C GLU A 53 11.23 19.92 4.29
N TYR A 54 12.42 19.50 4.70
CA TYR A 54 13.59 19.49 3.81
C TYR A 54 13.50 18.47 2.67
N SER A 55 12.59 17.50 2.73
CA SER A 55 12.45 16.43 1.74
C SER A 55 11.07 16.36 1.08
N GLU A 56 10.05 17.04 1.61
CA GLU A 56 8.64 16.87 1.19
C GLU A 56 8.39 17.20 -0.28
N GLN A 57 9.17 18.10 -0.91
CA GLN A 57 8.97 18.52 -2.30
C GLN A 57 9.26 17.43 -3.34
N ASN A 58 10.11 16.45 -2.99
CA ASN A 58 10.59 15.42 -3.89
C ASN A 58 10.18 14.00 -3.46
N GLN A 59 9.31 13.89 -2.45
CA GLN A 59 8.79 12.61 -1.98
C GLN A 59 7.42 12.29 -2.58
N ALA A 60 7.10 11.01 -2.73
CA ALA A 60 5.76 10.54 -3.04
C ALA A 60 4.75 10.96 -1.95
N GLY A 61 3.46 10.70 -2.17
CA GLY A 61 2.37 11.06 -1.24
C GLY A 61 2.49 10.47 0.17
N GLY A 62 3.26 9.39 0.32
CA GLY A 62 3.58 8.78 1.62
C GLY A 62 4.62 7.68 1.48
N TYR A 63 5.19 7.27 2.63
CA TYR A 63 6.04 6.08 2.73
C TYR A 63 6.06 5.53 4.16
N TYR A 64 6.33 4.25 4.28
CA TYR A 64 6.44 3.56 5.55
C TYR A 64 7.91 3.38 5.97
N MET A 65 8.18 3.52 7.28
CA MET A 65 9.46 3.19 7.91
C MET A 65 9.23 2.14 9.00
N SER A 66 9.98 1.04 8.94
CA SER A 66 9.88 -0.07 9.89
C SER A 66 10.19 0.32 11.33
N PRO A 67 9.64 -0.38 12.34
CA PRO A 67 10.00 -0.18 13.74
C PRO A 67 11.46 -0.56 14.01
N ALA A 68 11.99 -0.04 15.11
CA ALA A 68 13.28 -0.50 15.60
C ALA A 68 13.15 -1.88 16.25
N LEU A 69 14.12 -2.76 16.02
CA LEU A 69 14.10 -4.14 16.55
C LEU A 69 14.14 -4.22 18.07
N ASP A 70 14.77 -3.25 18.70
CA ASP A 70 14.88 -3.15 20.16
C ASP A 70 13.65 -2.50 20.81
N GLY A 71 12.61 -2.18 20.02
CA GLY A 71 11.39 -1.54 20.49
C GLY A 71 11.53 -0.05 20.82
N SER A 72 12.70 0.56 20.59
CA SER A 72 12.97 1.98 20.92
C SER A 72 12.18 2.97 20.07
N ARG A 73 11.68 2.53 18.90
CA ARG A 73 10.90 3.35 17.98
C ARG A 73 9.80 2.49 17.32
N PRO A 74 8.53 2.99 17.27
CA PRO A 74 7.46 2.33 16.52
C PRO A 74 7.71 2.37 15.01
N GLY A 75 6.89 1.67 14.25
CA GLY A 75 6.76 1.91 12.81
C GLY A 75 6.23 3.32 12.56
N VAL A 76 6.60 3.92 11.44
CA VAL A 76 6.14 5.27 11.10
C VAL A 76 5.64 5.30 9.67
N PHE A 77 4.39 5.69 9.50
CA PHE A 77 3.86 6.13 8.22
C PHE A 77 4.11 7.63 8.08
N TYR A 78 4.92 8.02 7.11
CA TYR A 78 5.18 9.41 6.76
C TYR A 78 4.22 9.88 5.67
N ALA A 79 3.30 10.81 6.00
CA ALA A 79 2.39 11.44 5.04
C ALA A 79 3.02 12.72 4.46
N ASN A 80 3.04 12.83 3.13
CA ASN A 80 3.51 14.04 2.47
C ASN A 80 2.41 15.10 2.45
N LEU A 81 2.64 16.19 3.17
CA LEU A 81 1.68 17.28 3.36
C LEU A 81 2.16 18.59 2.70
N TYR A 82 3.07 18.51 1.74
CA TYR A 82 3.60 19.67 1.03
C TYR A 82 2.52 20.41 0.24
N ASP A 83 1.80 19.70 -0.61
CA ASP A 83 0.73 20.26 -1.43
C ASP A 83 -0.63 19.76 -0.95
N ILE A 84 -1.46 20.67 -0.46
CA ILE A 84 -2.82 20.36 0.03
C ILE A 84 -3.67 19.63 -1.01
N LYS A 85 -3.46 19.88 -2.29
CA LYS A 85 -4.20 19.24 -3.39
C LYS A 85 -3.86 17.75 -3.57
N GLN A 86 -2.76 17.29 -2.98
CA GLN A 86 -2.34 15.90 -3.00
C GLN A 86 -2.90 15.08 -1.84
N THR A 87 -3.62 15.70 -0.90
CA THR A 87 -4.18 15.02 0.27
C THR A 87 -5.69 15.28 0.39
N PRO A 88 -6.49 14.88 -0.59
CA PRO A 88 -7.94 14.94 -0.45
C PRO A 88 -8.40 13.90 0.58
N THR A 89 -9.40 14.25 1.39
CA THR A 89 -9.86 13.41 2.51
C THR A 89 -10.28 12.02 2.06
N TYR A 90 -10.89 11.86 0.89
CA TYR A 90 -11.33 10.57 0.35
C TYR A 90 -10.18 9.61 0.02
N SER A 91 -8.94 10.08 -0.12
CA SER A 91 -7.78 9.21 -0.35
C SER A 91 -7.02 8.83 0.92
N MET A 92 -7.38 9.42 2.06
CA MET A 92 -6.63 9.25 3.29
C MET A 92 -6.74 7.83 3.84
N ARG A 93 -7.94 7.26 3.88
CA ARG A 93 -8.15 5.87 4.33
C ARG A 93 -7.34 4.91 3.47
N THR A 94 -7.43 5.04 2.15
CA THR A 94 -6.69 4.20 1.20
C THR A 94 -5.18 4.23 1.45
N LEU A 95 -4.60 5.43 1.62
CA LEU A 95 -3.18 5.56 1.89
C LEU A 95 -2.79 5.00 3.27
N ALA A 96 -3.64 5.18 4.28
CA ALA A 96 -3.42 4.57 5.60
C ALA A 96 -3.48 3.03 5.54
N PHE A 97 -4.39 2.45 4.76
CA PHE A 97 -4.46 1.00 4.53
C PHE A 97 -3.19 0.47 3.85
N HIS A 98 -2.63 1.22 2.92
CA HIS A 98 -1.41 0.87 2.21
C HIS A 98 -0.17 0.94 3.12
N GLU A 99 0.06 2.08 3.77
CA GLU A 99 1.29 2.35 4.50
C GLU A 99 1.29 1.77 5.93
N ALA A 100 0.11 1.73 6.56
CA ALA A 100 0.00 1.27 7.93
C ALA A 100 -0.64 -0.13 8.03
N ILE A 101 -1.92 -0.20 8.41
CA ILE A 101 -2.66 -1.43 8.65
C ILE A 101 -3.84 -1.50 7.67
N PRO A 102 -4.03 -2.63 6.99
CA PRO A 102 -3.29 -3.90 7.06
C PRO A 102 -2.09 -4.02 6.09
N GLY A 103 -1.59 -2.91 5.55
CA GLY A 103 -0.56 -2.84 4.54
C GLY A 103 0.89 -3.04 5.05
N HIS A 104 1.76 -2.11 4.68
CA HIS A 104 3.20 -2.23 4.92
C HIS A 104 3.57 -2.46 6.37
N HIS A 105 2.97 -1.73 7.33
CA HIS A 105 3.34 -1.92 8.73
C HIS A 105 3.03 -3.33 9.21
N LEU A 106 1.83 -3.84 8.96
CA LEU A 106 1.46 -5.19 9.39
C LEU A 106 2.42 -6.23 8.79
N GLN A 107 2.66 -6.19 7.49
CA GLN A 107 3.51 -7.15 6.78
C GLN A 107 4.96 -7.11 7.29
N VAL A 108 5.55 -5.90 7.37
CA VAL A 108 6.96 -5.73 7.73
C VAL A 108 7.19 -6.03 9.21
N ALA A 109 6.32 -5.55 10.10
CA ALA A 109 6.47 -5.77 11.53
C ALA A 109 6.31 -7.26 11.88
N LEU A 110 5.32 -7.97 11.33
CA LEU A 110 5.19 -9.41 11.51
C LEU A 110 6.43 -10.17 11.03
N ASN A 111 7.00 -9.79 9.88
CA ASN A 111 8.23 -10.40 9.38
C ASN A 111 9.42 -10.15 10.33
N LEU A 112 9.59 -8.92 10.81
CA LEU A 112 10.68 -8.56 11.72
C LEU A 112 10.56 -9.24 13.09
N GLU A 113 9.35 -9.46 13.57
CA GLU A 113 9.06 -10.08 14.85
C GLU A 113 9.08 -11.61 14.82
N ASN A 114 9.07 -12.24 13.64
CA ASN A 114 9.05 -13.69 13.50
C ASN A 114 10.44 -14.29 13.70
N GLU A 115 10.74 -14.70 14.94
CA GLU A 115 12.02 -15.30 15.32
C GLU A 115 12.26 -16.71 14.72
N ASN A 116 11.23 -17.35 14.18
CA ASN A 116 11.36 -18.64 13.49
C ASN A 116 11.99 -18.50 12.09
N LEU A 117 12.00 -17.28 11.54
CA LEU A 117 12.64 -17.00 10.27
C LEU A 117 14.15 -16.78 10.43
N SER A 118 14.94 -17.24 9.45
CA SER A 118 16.37 -16.90 9.40
C SER A 118 16.58 -15.39 9.31
N LEU A 119 17.72 -14.90 9.79
CA LEU A 119 18.08 -13.49 9.70
C LEU A 119 18.03 -12.95 8.27
N TYR A 120 18.38 -13.78 7.29
CA TYR A 120 18.28 -13.41 5.87
C TYR A 120 16.83 -13.14 5.44
N ARG A 121 15.85 -13.96 5.87
CA ARG A 121 14.42 -13.73 5.56
C ARG A 121 13.85 -12.55 6.31
N ARG A 122 14.32 -12.30 7.53
CA ARG A 122 13.85 -11.17 8.35
C ARG A 122 14.37 -9.82 7.86
N PHE A 123 15.65 -9.75 7.45
CA PHE A 123 16.36 -8.48 7.24
C PHE A 123 17.03 -8.36 5.87
N GLY A 124 17.25 -9.45 5.16
CA GLY A 124 18.16 -9.45 4.02
C GLY A 124 17.51 -9.12 2.69
N TYR A 125 16.46 -9.80 2.34
CA TYR A 125 15.90 -9.69 1.00
C TYR A 125 14.38 -9.69 1.02
N GLY A 126 13.81 -8.80 0.20
CA GLY A 126 12.38 -8.78 -0.10
C GLY A 126 12.16 -8.42 -1.56
N THR A 127 11.10 -8.93 -2.16
CA THR A 127 10.70 -8.54 -3.50
C THR A 127 9.69 -7.41 -3.45
N SER A 128 9.92 -6.38 -4.25
CA SER A 128 8.98 -5.27 -4.39
C SER A 128 7.58 -5.76 -4.81
N ALA A 129 7.52 -6.79 -5.67
CA ALA A 129 6.24 -7.36 -6.09
C ALA A 129 5.46 -8.03 -4.95
N PHE A 130 6.13 -8.58 -3.93
CA PHE A 130 5.47 -9.07 -2.73
C PHE A 130 5.02 -7.91 -1.83
N SER A 131 5.94 -7.03 -1.47
CA SER A 131 5.69 -5.95 -0.51
C SER A 131 4.62 -4.97 -1.01
N GLU A 132 4.78 -4.46 -2.22
CA GLU A 132 3.84 -3.52 -2.83
C GLU A 132 2.53 -4.20 -3.26
N GLY A 133 2.64 -5.46 -3.70
CA GLY A 133 1.47 -6.28 -4.02
C GLY A 133 0.60 -6.53 -2.81
N TRP A 134 1.20 -6.84 -1.66
CA TRP A 134 0.51 -6.96 -0.38
C TRP A 134 -0.17 -5.65 0.02
N ALA A 135 0.57 -4.53 -0.01
CA ALA A 135 0.03 -3.23 0.39
C ALA A 135 -1.15 -2.79 -0.51
N LEU A 136 -1.09 -3.04 -1.82
CA LEU A 136 -2.20 -2.76 -2.72
C LEU A 136 -3.38 -3.73 -2.52
N TYR A 137 -3.11 -5.01 -2.25
CA TYR A 137 -4.13 -5.98 -1.86
C TYR A 137 -4.85 -5.57 -0.57
N SER A 138 -4.12 -4.99 0.38
CA SER A 138 -4.63 -4.52 1.66
C SER A 138 -5.66 -3.38 1.52
N GLU A 139 -5.54 -2.55 0.49
CA GLU A 139 -6.54 -1.51 0.16
C GLU A 139 -7.88 -2.16 -0.21
N ILE A 140 -7.87 -3.22 -1.03
CA ILE A 140 -9.07 -3.97 -1.42
C ILE A 140 -9.63 -4.75 -0.22
N LEU A 141 -8.78 -5.39 0.56
CA LEU A 141 -9.20 -6.10 1.78
C LEU A 141 -9.92 -5.16 2.76
N ALA A 142 -9.40 -3.94 2.94
CA ALA A 142 -10.02 -2.95 3.81
C ALA A 142 -11.40 -2.49 3.30
N LEU A 143 -11.55 -2.35 1.98
CA LEU A 143 -12.85 -2.07 1.35
C LEU A 143 -13.84 -3.22 1.60
N GLU A 144 -13.42 -4.47 1.38
CA GLU A 144 -14.23 -5.67 1.64
C GLU A 144 -14.59 -5.83 3.13
N ALA A 145 -13.74 -5.36 4.03
CA ALA A 145 -13.97 -5.35 5.47
C ALA A 145 -14.92 -4.23 5.94
N GLY A 146 -15.40 -3.38 5.04
CA GLY A 146 -16.30 -2.27 5.36
C GLY A 146 -15.62 -1.06 6.01
N LEU A 147 -14.30 -0.93 5.86
CA LEU A 147 -13.51 0.19 6.40
C LEU A 147 -13.56 1.46 5.53
N ALA A 148 -14.09 1.38 4.33
CA ALA A 148 -14.47 2.52 3.52
C ALA A 148 -15.94 2.87 3.83
N GLU A 149 -16.16 3.83 4.73
CA GLU A 149 -17.48 4.08 5.31
C GLU A 149 -18.42 4.84 4.37
N ASP A 150 -17.86 5.63 3.45
CA ASP A 150 -18.67 6.36 2.49
C ASP A 150 -18.25 6.08 1.03
N PRO A 151 -19.11 6.38 0.05
CA PRO A 151 -18.80 6.16 -1.38
C PRO A 151 -17.55 6.91 -1.87
N TYR A 152 -17.11 7.95 -1.19
CA TYR A 152 -15.89 8.67 -1.57
C TYR A 152 -14.64 7.95 -1.07
N ASP A 153 -14.69 7.26 0.06
CA ASP A 153 -13.60 6.37 0.51
C ASP A 153 -13.42 5.20 -0.48
N GLU A 154 -14.53 4.59 -0.95
CA GLU A 154 -14.48 3.60 -2.02
C GLU A 154 -13.87 4.18 -3.32
N LEU A 155 -14.26 5.40 -3.69
CA LEU A 155 -13.65 6.11 -4.83
C LEU A 155 -12.14 6.25 -4.65
N GLY A 156 -11.67 6.54 -3.43
CA GLY A 156 -10.24 6.61 -3.10
C GLY A 156 -9.51 5.29 -3.39
N VAL A 157 -10.08 4.16 -2.96
CA VAL A 157 -9.52 2.82 -3.24
C VAL A 157 -9.48 2.54 -4.74
N LEU A 158 -10.58 2.78 -5.46
CA LEU A 158 -10.66 2.56 -6.90
C LEU A 158 -9.69 3.47 -7.69
N GLN A 159 -9.54 4.73 -7.27
CA GLN A 159 -8.57 5.64 -7.88
C GLN A 159 -7.12 5.18 -7.63
N SER A 160 -6.83 4.67 -6.45
CA SER A 160 -5.53 4.09 -6.09
C SER A 160 -5.22 2.87 -6.94
N GLU A 161 -6.20 1.99 -7.14
CA GLU A 161 -6.06 0.81 -8.00
C GLU A 161 -5.85 1.19 -9.47
N LEU A 162 -6.65 2.12 -9.99
CA LEU A 162 -6.51 2.64 -11.35
C LEU A 162 -5.11 3.24 -11.58
N PHE A 163 -4.62 4.02 -10.64
CA PHE A 163 -3.27 4.58 -10.70
C PHE A 163 -2.19 3.49 -10.82
N ARG A 164 -2.30 2.39 -10.03
CA ARG A 164 -1.37 1.27 -10.11
C ARG A 164 -1.54 0.45 -11.40
N ALA A 165 -2.73 0.39 -11.96
CA ALA A 165 -2.96 -0.21 -13.28
C ALA A 165 -2.30 0.63 -14.40
N VAL A 166 -2.41 1.95 -14.34
CA VAL A 166 -1.76 2.87 -15.28
C VAL A 166 -0.24 2.74 -15.23
N ARG A 167 0.35 2.48 -14.06
CA ARG A 167 1.79 2.21 -13.91
C ARG A 167 2.28 1.06 -14.79
N LEU A 168 1.49 -0.02 -14.94
CA LEU A 168 1.83 -1.13 -15.83
C LEU A 168 1.99 -0.66 -17.28
N VAL A 169 1.16 0.28 -17.72
CA VAL A 169 1.17 0.78 -19.09
C VAL A 169 2.34 1.74 -19.31
N VAL A 170 2.51 2.74 -18.44
CA VAL A 170 3.51 3.78 -18.66
C VAL A 170 4.94 3.27 -18.44
N ASP A 171 5.18 2.40 -17.47
CA ASP A 171 6.51 1.81 -17.24
C ASP A 171 6.94 0.96 -18.46
N THR A 172 6.09 0.03 -18.88
CA THR A 172 6.37 -0.79 -20.07
C THR A 172 6.35 0.04 -21.36
N GLY A 173 5.54 1.10 -21.42
CA GLY A 173 5.52 2.09 -22.49
C GLY A 173 6.88 2.74 -22.67
N MET A 174 7.46 3.27 -21.62
CA MET A 174 8.76 3.94 -21.64
C MET A 174 9.91 2.94 -21.91
N HIS A 175 10.00 1.87 -21.14
CA HIS A 175 11.18 1.00 -21.14
C HIS A 175 11.17 -0.04 -22.25
N TYR A 176 10.02 -0.49 -22.72
CA TYR A 176 9.92 -1.48 -23.79
C TYR A 176 9.48 -0.89 -25.12
N LYS A 177 8.44 -0.01 -25.10
CA LYS A 177 7.90 0.60 -26.33
C LYS A 177 8.53 1.94 -26.69
N ARG A 178 9.49 2.42 -25.89
CA ARG A 178 10.26 3.65 -26.11
C ARG A 178 9.40 4.92 -26.14
N TRP A 179 8.35 4.97 -25.34
CA TRP A 179 7.60 6.19 -25.12
C TRP A 179 8.50 7.28 -24.54
N THR A 180 8.28 8.50 -25.01
CA THR A 180 8.91 9.66 -24.39
C THR A 180 8.32 9.90 -23.00
N ARG A 181 9.05 10.68 -22.19
CA ARG A 181 8.57 11.15 -20.88
C ARG A 181 7.21 11.85 -21.01
N GLU A 182 7.08 12.71 -22.04
CA GLU A 182 5.89 13.51 -22.32
C GLU A 182 4.68 12.63 -22.70
N GLU A 183 4.88 11.60 -23.51
CA GLU A 183 3.81 10.63 -23.85
C GLU A 183 3.33 9.87 -22.61
N ALA A 184 4.24 9.42 -21.75
CA ALA A 184 3.90 8.74 -20.51
C ALA A 184 3.15 9.67 -19.54
N MET A 185 3.60 10.93 -19.41
CA MET A 185 2.93 11.95 -18.59
C MET A 185 1.52 12.26 -19.12
N ALA A 186 1.36 12.43 -20.44
CA ALA A 186 0.06 12.71 -21.04
C ALA A 186 -0.92 11.55 -20.80
N TYR A 187 -0.50 10.32 -21.03
CA TYR A 187 -1.32 9.13 -20.79
C TYR A 187 -1.75 9.02 -19.32
N MET A 188 -0.80 9.12 -18.38
CA MET A 188 -1.11 9.02 -16.95
C MET A 188 -2.09 10.10 -16.52
N LYS A 189 -1.86 11.36 -16.93
CA LYS A 189 -2.74 12.47 -16.57
C LYS A 189 -4.16 12.30 -17.10
N ASP A 190 -4.29 11.89 -18.37
CA ASP A 190 -5.59 11.71 -19.03
C ASP A 190 -6.44 10.64 -18.34
N ILE A 191 -5.83 9.54 -17.95
CA ILE A 191 -6.55 8.40 -17.34
C ILE A 191 -6.82 8.61 -15.85
N THR A 192 -5.85 9.16 -15.09
CA THR A 192 -5.96 9.25 -13.64
C THR A 192 -6.54 10.56 -13.12
N GLY A 193 -6.49 11.62 -13.92
CA GLY A 193 -6.84 12.99 -13.48
C GLY A 193 -5.89 13.57 -12.42
N MET A 194 -4.72 12.98 -12.21
CA MET A 194 -3.70 13.46 -11.27
C MET A 194 -3.17 14.84 -11.69
N SER A 195 -2.65 15.58 -10.72
CA SER A 195 -2.02 16.89 -10.98
C SER A 195 -0.74 16.76 -11.80
N ASP A 196 -0.35 17.81 -12.51
CA ASP A 196 0.89 17.84 -13.30
C ASP A 196 2.13 17.54 -12.44
N THR A 197 2.13 18.00 -11.20
CA THR A 197 3.23 17.76 -10.26
C THR A 197 3.33 16.29 -9.87
N GLU A 198 2.20 15.66 -9.53
CA GLU A 198 2.17 14.23 -9.17
C GLU A 198 2.61 13.37 -10.36
N VAL A 199 2.03 13.62 -11.55
CA VAL A 199 2.38 12.89 -12.78
C VAL A 199 3.88 13.02 -13.10
N ARG A 200 4.42 14.23 -12.99
CA ARG A 200 5.84 14.48 -13.27
C ARG A 200 6.74 13.70 -12.32
N VAL A 201 6.49 13.78 -11.01
CA VAL A 201 7.28 13.09 -9.98
C VAL A 201 7.26 11.58 -10.21
N GLU A 202 6.09 11.03 -10.48
CA GLU A 202 5.92 9.59 -10.70
C GLU A 202 6.61 9.11 -11.98
N ILE A 203 6.40 9.77 -13.11
CA ILE A 203 7.03 9.38 -14.38
C ILE A 203 8.57 9.50 -14.30
N GLU A 204 9.10 10.57 -13.69
CA GLU A 204 10.55 10.73 -13.49
C GLU A 204 11.12 9.65 -12.58
N ARG A 205 10.38 9.22 -11.54
CA ARG A 205 10.73 8.09 -10.69
C ARG A 205 10.81 6.79 -11.49
N TYR A 206 9.87 6.52 -12.38
CA TYR A 206 9.87 5.27 -13.17
C TYR A 206 11.03 5.22 -14.17
N ILE A 207 11.44 6.36 -14.74
CA ILE A 207 12.59 6.43 -15.64
C ILE A 207 13.87 5.90 -14.97
N VAL A 208 14.09 6.25 -13.71
CA VAL A 208 15.29 5.85 -12.96
C VAL A 208 15.15 4.51 -12.23
N TRP A 209 13.94 3.97 -12.16
CA TRP A 209 13.64 2.73 -11.45
C TRP A 209 12.75 1.78 -12.26
N PRO A 210 13.27 1.24 -13.39
CA PRO A 210 12.48 0.43 -14.32
C PRO A 210 11.86 -0.80 -13.66
N GLY A 211 10.55 -1.04 -13.93
CA GLY A 211 9.81 -2.21 -13.46
C GLY A 211 9.30 -2.12 -12.03
N GLN A 212 9.84 -1.24 -11.17
CA GLN A 212 9.36 -1.12 -9.79
C GLN A 212 7.88 -0.69 -9.76
N ALA A 213 7.47 0.22 -10.63
CA ALA A 213 6.09 0.68 -10.72
C ALA A 213 5.09 -0.43 -11.07
N CYS A 214 5.52 -1.47 -11.78
CA CYS A 214 4.70 -2.64 -12.12
C CYS A 214 4.45 -3.56 -10.93
N SER A 215 5.32 -3.56 -9.93
CA SER A 215 5.32 -4.47 -8.78
C SER A 215 3.99 -4.50 -8.03
N TYR A 216 3.39 -3.34 -7.83
CA TYR A 216 2.13 -3.14 -7.10
C TYR A 216 0.99 -3.98 -7.67
N LYS A 217 0.62 -3.71 -8.91
CA LYS A 217 -0.53 -4.36 -9.54
C LYS A 217 -0.27 -5.82 -9.86
N VAL A 218 0.94 -6.19 -10.29
CA VAL A 218 1.32 -7.58 -10.54
C VAL A 218 1.22 -8.40 -9.25
N GLY A 219 1.75 -7.89 -8.15
CA GLY A 219 1.71 -8.59 -6.87
C GLY A 219 0.28 -8.73 -6.33
N MET A 220 -0.52 -7.65 -6.36
CA MET A 220 -1.92 -7.68 -5.95
C MET A 220 -2.72 -8.71 -6.74
N LEU A 221 -2.60 -8.71 -8.08
CA LEU A 221 -3.32 -9.65 -8.93
C LEU A 221 -2.96 -11.10 -8.61
N LYS A 222 -1.68 -11.39 -8.33
CA LYS A 222 -1.25 -12.74 -7.93
C LYS A 222 -1.84 -13.14 -6.57
N ILE A 223 -1.85 -12.26 -5.59
CA ILE A 223 -2.45 -12.55 -4.27
C ILE A 223 -3.96 -12.80 -4.39
N LEU A 224 -4.66 -11.97 -5.18
CA LEU A 224 -6.08 -12.16 -5.44
C LEU A 224 -6.37 -13.49 -6.17
N GLU A 225 -5.59 -13.82 -7.21
CA GLU A 225 -5.69 -15.12 -7.92
C GLU A 225 -5.56 -16.29 -6.95
N LEU A 226 -4.54 -16.25 -6.07
CA LEU A 226 -4.31 -17.31 -5.10
C LEU A 226 -5.41 -17.40 -4.04
N ARG A 227 -5.96 -16.24 -3.62
CA ARG A 227 -7.09 -16.19 -2.69
C ARG A 227 -8.35 -16.82 -3.29
N GLU A 228 -8.68 -16.47 -4.52
CA GLU A 228 -9.85 -17.05 -5.19
C GLU A 228 -9.66 -18.56 -5.44
N LYS A 229 -8.47 -19.00 -5.85
CA LYS A 229 -8.14 -20.42 -5.95
C LYS A 229 -8.34 -21.16 -4.62
N ALA A 230 -7.93 -20.55 -3.51
CA ALA A 230 -8.13 -21.13 -2.18
C ALA A 230 -9.61 -21.21 -1.80
N LYS A 231 -10.39 -20.15 -2.07
CA LYS A 231 -11.84 -20.16 -1.87
C LYS A 231 -12.54 -21.24 -2.68
N GLU A 232 -12.21 -21.38 -3.97
CA GLU A 232 -12.79 -22.38 -4.85
C GLU A 232 -12.50 -23.81 -4.37
N LYS A 233 -11.26 -24.08 -3.92
CA LYS A 233 -10.83 -25.42 -3.50
C LYS A 233 -11.36 -25.81 -2.12
N LEU A 234 -11.37 -24.88 -1.16
CA LEU A 234 -11.77 -25.14 0.23
C LEU A 234 -13.28 -24.92 0.48
N GLY A 235 -13.96 -24.16 -0.36
CA GLY A 235 -15.39 -23.89 -0.20
C GLY A 235 -15.73 -23.31 1.17
N GLU A 236 -16.57 -24.00 1.94
CA GLU A 236 -16.99 -23.57 3.30
C GLU A 236 -15.87 -23.64 4.33
N ASP A 237 -14.81 -24.41 4.08
CA ASP A 237 -13.65 -24.53 4.97
C ASP A 237 -12.63 -23.40 4.75
N PHE A 238 -12.86 -22.50 3.78
CA PHE A 238 -11.96 -21.38 3.54
C PHE A 238 -11.96 -20.40 4.71
N ASN A 239 -10.78 -20.17 5.27
CA ASN A 239 -10.55 -19.17 6.31
C ASN A 239 -9.54 -18.13 5.85
N ILE A 240 -9.95 -16.87 5.79
CA ILE A 240 -9.11 -15.77 5.34
C ILE A 240 -7.87 -15.57 6.21
N LYS A 241 -7.96 -15.85 7.52
CA LYS A 241 -6.82 -15.73 8.44
C LYS A 241 -5.74 -16.77 8.14
N ASP A 242 -6.14 -18.00 7.79
CA ASP A 242 -5.21 -19.07 7.43
C ASP A 242 -4.50 -18.71 6.11
N PHE A 243 -5.26 -18.22 5.13
CA PHE A 243 -4.68 -17.74 3.88
C PHE A 243 -3.66 -16.61 4.12
N HIS A 244 -4.00 -15.61 4.92
CA HIS A 244 -3.09 -14.51 5.23
C HIS A 244 -1.84 -14.99 6.00
N SER A 245 -1.97 -15.94 6.90
CA SER A 245 -0.81 -16.52 7.60
C SER A 245 0.15 -17.19 6.62
N VAL A 246 -0.35 -17.97 5.67
CA VAL A 246 0.49 -18.61 4.63
C VAL A 246 1.23 -17.56 3.79
N VAL A 247 0.57 -16.46 3.44
CA VAL A 247 1.18 -15.39 2.65
C VAL A 247 2.25 -14.63 3.44
N LEU A 248 1.99 -14.29 4.71
CA LEU A 248 2.82 -13.35 5.50
C LEU A 248 3.94 -13.97 6.32
N GLU A 249 3.79 -15.21 6.77
CA GLU A 249 4.68 -15.78 7.79
C GLU A 249 6.02 -16.29 7.25
N GLN A 250 6.26 -16.19 5.94
CA GLN A 250 7.48 -16.68 5.30
C GLN A 250 8.47 -15.57 4.90
N GLY A 251 8.30 -14.38 5.41
CA GLY A 251 9.09 -13.20 5.03
C GLY A 251 8.53 -12.50 3.80
N GLN A 252 9.40 -12.03 2.92
CA GLN A 252 9.02 -11.33 1.68
C GLN A 252 9.48 -12.13 0.44
N PRO A 253 8.96 -13.35 0.22
CA PRO A 253 9.43 -14.23 -0.83
C PRO A 253 9.01 -13.73 -2.24
N PRO A 254 9.65 -14.21 -3.31
CA PRO A 254 9.14 -14.06 -4.67
C PRO A 254 7.72 -14.65 -4.80
N LEU A 255 6.90 -14.06 -5.68
CA LEU A 255 5.49 -14.45 -5.84
C LEU A 255 5.29 -15.94 -6.19
N PHE A 256 6.20 -16.56 -6.93
CA PHE A 256 6.10 -17.99 -7.23
C PHE A 256 6.29 -18.88 -5.99
N ILE A 257 7.08 -18.43 -5.01
CA ILE A 257 7.17 -19.12 -3.70
C ILE A 257 5.87 -18.96 -2.90
N VAL A 258 5.23 -17.77 -2.95
CA VAL A 258 3.90 -17.59 -2.34
C VAL A 258 2.89 -18.56 -2.95
N GLU A 259 2.92 -18.73 -4.27
CA GLU A 259 2.07 -19.69 -4.97
C GLU A 259 2.33 -21.13 -4.53
N ASP A 260 3.59 -21.55 -4.40
CA ASP A 260 3.97 -22.88 -3.92
C ASP A 260 3.46 -23.11 -2.48
N LEU A 261 3.57 -22.11 -1.60
CA LEU A 261 3.10 -22.18 -0.22
C LEU A 261 1.58 -22.32 -0.13
N VAL A 262 0.85 -21.53 -0.92
CA VAL A 262 -0.62 -21.64 -1.00
C VAL A 262 -1.02 -23.01 -1.56
N ASN A 263 -0.37 -23.51 -2.61
CA ASN A 263 -0.64 -24.84 -3.15
C ASN A 263 -0.40 -25.92 -2.10
N LEU A 264 0.68 -25.83 -1.33
CA LEU A 264 0.97 -26.78 -0.24
C LEU A 264 -0.11 -26.74 0.85
N MET A 265 -0.62 -25.56 1.21
CA MET A 265 -1.77 -25.42 2.13
C MET A 265 -3.01 -26.13 1.58
N LEU A 266 -3.25 -26.03 0.27
CA LEU A 266 -4.43 -26.59 -0.38
C LEU A 266 -4.37 -28.11 -0.60
N ASP A 267 -3.19 -28.72 -0.51
CA ASP A 267 -2.99 -30.17 -0.70
C ASP A 267 -2.98 -30.95 0.63
N ASN A 268 -3.00 -30.25 1.77
CA ASN A 268 -3.07 -30.83 3.12
C ASN A 268 -4.48 -30.76 3.69
#